data_6f45febda2f6644732f76d778ec6aca8
#
_entry.id   6f45febda2f6644732f76d778ec6aca8
#
_cell.length_a   1.000
_cell.length_b   1.000
_cell.length_c   1.000
_cell.angle_alpha   90.00
_cell.angle_beta   90.00
_cell.angle_gamma   90.00
#
_symmetry.space_group_name_H-M   'P 1'
#
loop_
_entity.id
_entity.type
_entity.pdbx_description
1 polymer ?
#
loop_
_entity_poly.entity_id
_entity_poly.type
_entity_poly.pdbx_seq_one_letter_code
_entity_poly.pdbx_strand_id
1 'polypeptide(L)'
;MSAPLNRHSNILDFALSSLLRRKTKNLSLLVVYTLIVFVIASLIFFVQALKHEAAQVLKEAPDMVVQRMVAGRHDLIPAGYGEQISEIRGVSSVSPRLWGYYYDQVFGANYTLLVPEGKQVEPGSIMIGAGVARNQRIKTDDMLALKTSRNAALLLTVQGIYPSSSELLSSDLIVLSAEDFQDMFNLPPGQFTDLAVTVANPREQVTVATKIAELFTDTRPILTSDILRTY
;
A
#
# COMPACT_ATOMS: atom_id res chain seq x y z
N MET A 1 -47.81 -29.54 40.44
CA MET A 1 -46.67 -28.61 40.34
C MET A 1 -46.57 -28.06 38.91
N SER A 2 -47.53 -27.24 38.44
CA SER A 2 -47.55 -26.71 37.05
C SER A 2 -47.85 -25.19 36.97
N ALA A 3 -47.77 -24.45 38.10
CA ALA A 3 -48.11 -23.05 38.17
C ALA A 3 -47.09 -22.06 37.56
N PRO A 4 -45.74 -22.27 37.57
CA PRO A 4 -44.80 -21.27 37.04
C PRO A 4 -44.75 -21.24 35.50
N LEU A 5 -44.95 -22.34 34.79
CA LEU A 5 -44.95 -22.40 33.33
C LEU A 5 -46.10 -21.61 32.69
N ASN A 6 -47.29 -21.68 33.25
CA ASN A 6 -48.47 -20.93 32.78
C ASN A 6 -48.32 -19.42 32.96
N ARG A 7 -47.60 -18.96 34.00
CA ARG A 7 -47.39 -17.56 34.25
C ARG A 7 -46.46 -16.94 33.21
N HIS A 8 -45.39 -17.61 32.77
CA HIS A 8 -44.52 -17.15 31.72
C HIS A 8 -45.19 -17.14 30.35
N SER A 9 -46.01 -18.14 30.06
CA SER A 9 -46.81 -18.23 28.84
C SER A 9 -47.79 -17.04 28.74
N ASN A 10 -48.51 -16.71 29.82
CA ASN A 10 -49.46 -15.59 29.85
C ASN A 10 -48.76 -14.24 29.71
N ILE A 11 -47.57 -14.07 30.26
CA ILE A 11 -46.76 -12.84 30.10
C ILE A 11 -46.29 -12.69 28.63
N LEU A 12 -45.86 -13.79 28.01
CA LEU A 12 -45.47 -13.79 26.61
C LEU A 12 -46.65 -13.49 25.68
N ASP A 13 -47.81 -14.05 25.91
CA ASP A 13 -49.02 -13.80 25.15
C ASP A 13 -49.48 -12.38 25.28
N PHE A 14 -49.42 -11.81 26.48
CA PHE A 14 -49.76 -10.37 26.73
C PHE A 14 -48.75 -9.44 26.01
N ALA A 15 -47.45 -9.75 26.09
CA ALA A 15 -46.41 -8.97 25.42
C ALA A 15 -46.57 -9.02 23.90
N LEU A 16 -46.81 -10.21 23.34
CA LEU A 16 -47.03 -10.46 21.91
C LEU A 16 -48.26 -9.73 21.39
N SER A 17 -49.39 -9.83 22.14
CA SER A 17 -50.64 -9.15 21.81
C SER A 17 -50.48 -7.61 21.87
N SER A 18 -49.72 -7.09 22.83
CA SER A 18 -49.40 -5.67 22.95
C SER A 18 -48.53 -5.16 21.78
N LEU A 19 -47.54 -5.99 21.33
CA LEU A 19 -46.72 -5.66 20.19
C LEU A 19 -47.54 -5.64 18.88
N LEU A 20 -48.42 -6.65 18.70
CA LEU A 20 -49.29 -6.75 17.53
C LEU A 20 -50.31 -5.61 17.44
N ARG A 21 -50.80 -5.12 18.57
CA ARG A 21 -51.78 -4.02 18.65
C ARG A 21 -51.19 -2.69 18.13
N ARG A 22 -49.85 -2.51 18.24
CA ARG A 22 -49.12 -1.31 17.75
C ARG A 22 -48.13 -1.66 16.62
N LYS A 23 -48.54 -2.59 15.75
CA LYS A 23 -47.67 -3.18 14.71
C LYS A 23 -46.95 -2.14 13.86
N THR A 24 -47.57 -1.07 13.41
CA THR A 24 -46.96 -0.03 12.56
C THR A 24 -45.84 0.69 13.29
N LYS A 25 -46.08 1.12 14.55
CA LYS A 25 -45.09 1.81 15.35
C LYS A 25 -43.91 0.90 15.70
N ASN A 26 -44.18 -0.33 16.08
CA ASN A 26 -43.14 -1.30 16.43
C ASN A 26 -42.33 -1.72 15.21
N LEU A 27 -42.98 -1.88 14.04
CA LEU A 27 -42.31 -2.16 12.78
C LEU A 27 -41.40 -1.00 12.37
N SER A 28 -41.90 0.25 12.50
CA SER A 28 -41.08 1.44 12.20
C SER A 28 -39.83 1.51 13.09
N LEU A 29 -39.98 1.26 14.41
CA LEU A 29 -38.85 1.21 15.32
C LEU A 29 -37.86 0.07 14.95
N LEU A 30 -38.37 -1.12 14.62
CA LEU A 30 -37.55 -2.24 14.19
C LEU A 30 -36.74 -1.88 12.95
N VAL A 31 -37.37 -1.29 11.94
CA VAL A 31 -36.68 -0.86 10.71
C VAL A 31 -35.57 0.14 11.02
N VAL A 32 -35.86 1.15 11.86
CA VAL A 32 -34.87 2.16 12.24
C VAL A 32 -33.69 1.53 12.98
N TYR A 33 -33.93 0.69 13.97
CA TYR A 33 -32.84 0.00 14.69
C TYR A 33 -32.04 -0.94 13.78
N THR A 34 -32.72 -1.68 12.91
CA THR A 34 -32.04 -2.55 11.94
C THR A 34 -31.13 -1.74 11.02
N LEU A 35 -31.59 -0.58 10.56
CA LEU A 35 -30.83 0.30 9.68
C LEU A 35 -29.61 0.90 10.41
N ILE A 36 -29.76 1.32 11.66
CA ILE A 36 -28.65 1.80 12.49
C ILE A 36 -27.60 0.70 12.69
N VAL A 37 -28.05 -0.50 13.10
CA VAL A 37 -27.15 -1.64 13.32
C VAL A 37 -26.45 -2.02 12.01
N PHE A 38 -27.18 -2.04 10.90
CA PHE A 38 -26.63 -2.32 9.58
C PHE A 38 -25.52 -1.33 9.18
N VAL A 39 -25.75 -0.02 9.36
CA VAL A 39 -24.75 1.02 9.05
C VAL A 39 -23.50 0.85 9.92
N ILE A 40 -23.70 0.67 11.24
CA ILE A 40 -22.55 0.49 12.16
C ILE A 40 -21.78 -0.78 11.83
N ALA A 41 -22.45 -1.91 11.61
CA ALA A 41 -21.82 -3.15 11.26
C ALA A 41 -21.07 -3.05 9.92
N SER A 42 -21.66 -2.39 8.91
CA SER A 42 -21.00 -2.16 7.62
C SER A 42 -19.73 -1.36 7.76
N LEU A 43 -19.72 -0.31 8.58
CA LEU A 43 -18.51 0.48 8.85
C LEU A 43 -17.43 -0.34 9.55
N ILE A 44 -17.81 -1.14 10.55
CA ILE A 44 -16.86 -2.01 11.27
C ILE A 44 -16.24 -3.03 10.31
N PHE A 45 -17.06 -3.71 9.51
CA PHE A 45 -16.58 -4.70 8.54
C PHE A 45 -15.71 -4.06 7.46
N PHE A 46 -16.07 -2.86 6.99
CA PHE A 46 -15.25 -2.13 6.03
C PHE A 46 -13.86 -1.81 6.58
N VAL A 47 -13.78 -1.28 7.82
CA VAL A 47 -12.49 -0.99 8.47
C VAL A 47 -11.67 -2.26 8.68
N GLN A 48 -12.30 -3.36 9.08
CA GLN A 48 -11.62 -4.66 9.26
C GLN A 48 -11.10 -5.22 7.93
N ALA A 49 -11.90 -5.11 6.87
CA ALA A 49 -11.49 -5.55 5.53
C ALA A 49 -10.27 -4.74 5.03
N LEU A 50 -10.30 -3.40 5.20
CA LEU A 50 -9.17 -2.53 4.85
C LEU A 50 -7.90 -2.90 5.63
N LYS A 51 -8.02 -3.13 6.94
CA LYS A 51 -6.89 -3.55 7.78
C LYS A 51 -6.33 -4.91 7.37
N HIS A 52 -7.21 -5.85 7.01
CA HIS A 52 -6.79 -7.16 6.55
C HIS A 52 -6.05 -7.09 5.22
N GLU A 53 -6.56 -6.33 4.27
CA GLU A 53 -5.93 -6.08 2.97
C GLU A 53 -4.56 -5.42 3.13
N ALA A 54 -4.50 -4.34 3.91
CA ALA A 54 -3.24 -3.66 4.21
C ALA A 54 -2.21 -4.60 4.88
N ALA A 55 -2.64 -5.46 5.80
CA ALA A 55 -1.77 -6.42 6.45
C ALA A 55 -1.25 -7.52 5.49
N GLN A 56 -2.04 -7.91 4.49
CA GLN A 56 -1.59 -8.87 3.47
C GLN A 56 -0.52 -8.27 2.55
N VAL A 57 -0.76 -7.05 2.09
CA VAL A 57 0.22 -6.29 1.28
C VAL A 57 1.55 -6.13 2.01
N LEU A 58 1.49 -5.82 3.30
CA LEU A 58 2.68 -5.57 4.11
C LEU A 58 3.41 -6.84 4.58
N LYS A 59 2.83 -8.04 4.37
CA LYS A 59 3.53 -9.31 4.66
C LYS A 59 4.77 -9.54 3.78
N GLU A 60 4.74 -9.02 2.57
CA GLU A 60 5.86 -9.09 1.61
C GLU A 60 6.73 -7.84 1.65
N ALA A 61 6.35 -6.85 2.47
CA ALA A 61 7.12 -5.64 2.65
C ALA A 61 8.39 -5.91 3.50
N PRO A 62 9.48 -5.18 3.25
CA PRO A 62 10.68 -5.27 4.07
C PRO A 62 10.37 -4.85 5.51
N ASP A 63 11.15 -5.31 6.49
CA ASP A 63 10.96 -4.98 7.90
C ASP A 63 11.11 -3.49 8.17
N MET A 64 11.99 -2.84 7.42
CA MET A 64 12.17 -1.39 7.46
C MET A 64 12.62 -0.82 6.11
N VAL A 65 12.33 0.45 5.92
CA VAL A 65 12.82 1.26 4.81
C VAL A 65 13.76 2.33 5.34
N VAL A 66 14.98 2.39 4.81
CA VAL A 66 15.96 3.40 5.17
C VAL A 66 15.99 4.48 4.10
N GLN A 67 15.60 5.68 4.49
CA GLN A 67 15.63 6.86 3.64
C GLN A 67 16.78 7.78 4.06
N ARG A 68 17.42 8.43 3.08
CA ARG A 68 18.36 9.50 3.35
C ARG A 68 17.62 10.83 3.45
N MET A 69 17.98 11.64 4.44
CA MET A 69 17.34 12.91 4.73
C MET A 69 18.40 14.04 4.70
N VAL A 70 18.28 14.97 3.75
CA VAL A 70 19.16 16.14 3.66
C VAL A 70 18.32 17.40 3.89
N ALA A 71 18.68 18.18 4.89
CA ALA A 71 17.94 19.38 5.27
C ALA A 71 16.44 19.14 5.47
N GLY A 72 16.06 17.98 6.04
CA GLY A 72 14.68 17.60 6.31
C GLY A 72 13.88 17.10 5.08
N ARG A 73 14.54 16.94 3.94
CA ARG A 73 13.94 16.42 2.70
C ARG A 73 14.52 15.07 2.35
N HIS A 74 13.69 14.21 1.80
CA HIS A 74 14.12 12.94 1.23
C HIS A 74 15.08 13.20 0.06
N ASP A 75 16.22 12.51 0.08
CA ASP A 75 17.27 12.59 -0.94
C ASP A 75 17.71 11.17 -1.33
N LEU A 76 18.44 11.08 -2.44
CA LEU A 76 18.96 9.81 -2.93
C LEU A 76 20.02 9.24 -1.97
N ILE A 77 19.98 7.92 -1.80
CA ILE A 77 20.91 7.19 -0.96
C ILE A 77 21.97 6.46 -1.81
N PRO A 78 23.28 6.66 -1.52
CA PRO A 78 24.34 5.98 -2.25
C PRO A 78 24.40 4.48 -1.97
N ALA A 79 24.80 3.68 -2.96
CA ALA A 79 24.97 2.22 -2.83
C ALA A 79 25.84 1.79 -1.64
N GLY A 80 26.90 2.52 -1.36
CA GLY A 80 27.83 2.21 -0.25
C GLY A 80 27.18 2.23 1.14
N TYR A 81 26.03 2.89 1.32
CA TYR A 81 25.26 2.81 2.55
C TYR A 81 24.66 1.40 2.73
N GLY A 82 24.17 0.80 1.63
CA GLY A 82 23.63 -0.55 1.65
C GLY A 82 24.67 -1.59 2.01
N GLU A 83 25.89 -1.44 1.49
CA GLU A 83 27.02 -2.33 1.80
C GLU A 83 27.33 -2.31 3.30
N GLN A 84 27.49 -1.12 3.89
CA GLN A 84 27.80 -0.99 5.31
C GLN A 84 26.63 -1.42 6.21
N ILE A 85 25.38 -1.17 5.82
CA ILE A 85 24.20 -1.63 6.57
C ILE A 85 24.11 -3.16 6.55
N SER A 86 24.52 -3.81 5.47
CA SER A 86 24.51 -5.28 5.36
C SER A 86 25.47 -5.96 6.35
N GLU A 87 26.52 -5.25 6.82
CA GLU A 87 27.47 -5.73 7.82
C GLU A 87 26.95 -5.61 9.27
N ILE A 88 25.85 -4.92 9.50
CA ILE A 88 25.27 -4.76 10.82
C ILE A 88 24.71 -6.11 11.29
N ARG A 89 25.18 -6.59 12.46
CA ARG A 89 24.66 -7.82 13.05
C ARG A 89 23.16 -7.74 13.26
N GLY A 90 22.43 -8.72 12.68
CA GLY A 90 20.98 -8.81 12.73
C GLY A 90 20.31 -8.46 11.40
N VAL A 91 21.00 -7.82 10.47
CA VAL A 91 20.51 -7.60 9.10
C VAL A 91 20.60 -8.91 8.32
N SER A 92 19.53 -9.28 7.63
CA SER A 92 19.44 -10.46 6.78
C SER A 92 19.68 -10.12 5.32
N SER A 93 19.10 -9.02 4.85
CA SER A 93 19.30 -8.54 3.47
C SER A 93 19.09 -7.03 3.40
N VAL A 94 19.75 -6.42 2.41
CA VAL A 94 19.57 -5.01 2.04
C VAL A 94 19.36 -4.96 0.53
N SER A 95 18.23 -4.41 0.11
CA SER A 95 17.87 -4.24 -1.30
C SER A 95 17.74 -2.76 -1.62
N PRO A 96 18.61 -2.20 -2.48
CA PRO A 96 18.45 -0.83 -2.97
C PRO A 96 17.26 -0.76 -3.93
N ARG A 97 16.40 0.26 -3.77
CA ARG A 97 15.20 0.40 -4.58
C ARG A 97 15.20 1.70 -5.36
N LEU A 98 14.66 1.62 -6.57
CA LEU A 98 14.39 2.76 -7.45
C LEU A 98 12.88 2.87 -7.63
N TRP A 99 12.31 3.95 -7.13
CA TRP A 99 10.91 4.30 -7.32
C TRP A 99 10.72 5.82 -7.23
N GLY A 100 9.66 6.34 -7.83
CA GLY A 100 9.39 7.76 -7.82
C GLY A 100 8.00 8.09 -8.35
N TYR A 101 7.58 9.32 -8.13
CA TYR A 101 6.31 9.83 -8.65
C TYR A 101 6.53 10.61 -9.94
N TYR A 102 5.62 10.38 -10.88
CA TYR A 102 5.56 11.10 -12.14
C TYR A 102 4.19 11.74 -12.30
N TYR A 103 4.15 13.04 -12.50
CA TYR A 103 2.94 13.75 -12.82
C TYR A 103 2.80 13.93 -14.31
N ASP A 104 1.79 13.30 -14.89
CA ASP A 104 1.44 13.47 -16.30
C ASP A 104 0.54 14.70 -16.47
N GLN A 105 1.11 15.75 -17.08
CA GLN A 105 0.40 17.01 -17.30
C GLN A 105 -0.70 16.91 -18.35
N VAL A 106 -0.60 15.96 -19.28
CA VAL A 106 -1.58 15.79 -20.36
C VAL A 106 -2.86 15.19 -19.82
N PHE A 107 -2.74 14.17 -18.96
CA PHE A 107 -3.88 13.47 -18.39
C PHE A 107 -4.23 13.96 -16.97
N GLY A 108 -3.44 14.86 -16.39
CA GLY A 108 -3.65 15.36 -15.03
C GLY A 108 -3.59 14.27 -13.98
N ALA A 109 -2.73 13.26 -14.16
CA ALA A 109 -2.66 12.07 -13.33
C ALA A 109 -1.27 11.89 -12.71
N ASN A 110 -1.23 11.35 -11.49
CA ASN A 110 0.00 10.92 -10.85
C ASN A 110 0.19 9.42 -11.07
N TYR A 111 1.40 9.04 -11.46
CA TYR A 111 1.81 7.65 -11.62
C TYR A 111 2.99 7.35 -10.70
N THR A 112 3.03 6.13 -10.19
CA THR A 112 4.16 5.60 -9.43
C THR A 112 5.04 4.78 -10.37
N LEU A 113 6.28 5.21 -10.56
CA LEU A 113 7.28 4.50 -11.34
C LEU A 113 8.11 3.62 -10.39
N LEU A 114 8.32 2.35 -10.75
CA LEU A 114 9.01 1.37 -9.92
C LEU A 114 9.91 0.48 -10.76
N VAL A 115 11.13 0.26 -10.30
CA VAL A 115 12.02 -0.79 -10.79
C VAL A 115 11.82 -2.03 -9.91
N PRO A 116 11.38 -3.17 -10.47
CA PRO A 116 11.08 -4.37 -9.68
C PRO A 116 12.35 -5.05 -9.18
N GLU A 117 12.32 -5.55 -7.95
CA GLU A 117 13.39 -6.38 -7.42
C GLU A 117 13.38 -7.76 -8.09
N GLY A 118 14.57 -8.27 -8.45
CA GLY A 118 14.75 -9.63 -8.94
C GLY A 118 14.15 -9.97 -10.31
N LYS A 119 13.39 -9.06 -10.93
CA LYS A 119 12.89 -9.20 -12.31
C LYS A 119 13.53 -8.13 -13.18
N GLN A 120 14.22 -8.57 -14.22
CA GLN A 120 14.72 -7.65 -15.24
C GLN A 120 13.57 -7.30 -16.18
N VAL A 121 13.27 -6.02 -16.29
CA VAL A 121 12.47 -5.45 -17.36
C VAL A 121 13.44 -4.98 -18.44
N GLU A 122 13.18 -5.34 -19.68
CA GLU A 122 14.04 -4.93 -20.78
C GLU A 122 13.95 -3.41 -21.00
N PRO A 123 15.08 -2.72 -21.23
CA PRO A 123 15.06 -1.31 -21.56
C PRO A 123 14.15 -0.99 -22.75
N GLY A 124 13.42 0.11 -22.67
CA GLY A 124 12.42 0.48 -23.66
C GLY A 124 11.06 -0.22 -23.50
N SER A 125 10.89 -1.07 -22.48
CA SER A 125 9.68 -1.83 -22.23
C SER A 125 9.11 -1.53 -20.83
N ILE A 126 7.78 -1.58 -20.69
CA ILE A 126 7.09 -1.34 -19.41
C ILE A 126 5.93 -2.30 -19.16
N MET A 127 5.62 -2.49 -17.88
CA MET A 127 4.36 -3.04 -17.41
C MET A 127 3.55 -1.92 -16.76
N ILE A 128 2.26 -1.79 -17.07
CA ILE A 128 1.44 -0.71 -16.54
C ILE A 128 0.24 -1.23 -15.74
N GLY A 129 -0.24 -0.43 -14.81
CA GLY A 129 -1.45 -0.69 -14.06
C GLY A 129 -2.71 -0.51 -14.90
N ALA A 130 -3.79 -1.19 -14.50
CA ALA A 130 -5.08 -1.09 -15.19
C ALA A 130 -5.64 0.35 -15.23
N GLY A 131 -5.36 1.17 -14.21
CA GLY A 131 -5.75 2.58 -14.17
C GLY A 131 -4.99 3.44 -15.18
N VAL A 132 -3.66 3.21 -15.32
CA VAL A 132 -2.85 3.86 -16.37
C VAL A 132 -3.40 3.52 -17.75
N ALA A 133 -3.63 2.22 -18.01
CA ALA A 133 -4.15 1.73 -19.28
C ALA A 133 -5.50 2.37 -19.65
N ARG A 134 -6.43 2.46 -18.68
CA ARG A 134 -7.73 3.11 -18.88
C ARG A 134 -7.62 4.61 -19.12
N ASN A 135 -6.81 5.29 -18.31
CA ASN A 135 -6.68 6.74 -18.36
C ASN A 135 -6.09 7.21 -19.70
N GLN A 136 -5.06 6.50 -20.15
CA GLN A 136 -4.39 6.82 -21.41
C GLN A 136 -4.96 6.09 -22.63
N ARG A 137 -5.92 5.18 -22.45
CA ARG A 137 -6.54 4.35 -23.51
C ARG A 137 -5.52 3.51 -24.27
N ILE A 138 -4.54 2.98 -23.57
CA ILE A 138 -3.42 2.19 -24.09
C ILE A 138 -3.68 0.70 -23.85
N LYS A 139 -3.22 -0.13 -24.77
CA LYS A 139 -3.25 -1.59 -24.71
C LYS A 139 -1.83 -2.15 -24.72
N THR A 140 -1.73 -3.46 -24.55
CA THR A 140 -0.49 -4.20 -24.78
C THR A 140 0.00 -3.97 -26.21
N ASP A 141 1.31 -3.84 -26.37
CA ASP A 141 2.02 -3.53 -27.61
C ASP A 141 1.90 -2.07 -28.10
N ASP A 142 1.11 -1.23 -27.42
CA ASP A 142 1.09 0.21 -27.70
C ASP A 142 2.33 0.90 -27.08
N MET A 143 2.62 2.09 -27.57
CA MET A 143 3.71 2.93 -27.06
C MET A 143 3.19 3.98 -26.07
N LEU A 144 3.83 4.08 -24.90
CA LEU A 144 3.62 5.14 -23.93
C LEU A 144 4.76 6.14 -24.01
N ALA A 145 4.43 7.41 -24.17
CA ALA A 145 5.40 8.51 -24.13
C ALA A 145 5.41 9.17 -22.73
N LEU A 146 6.51 9.11 -22.04
CA LEU A 146 6.73 9.81 -20.78
C LEU A 146 7.72 10.96 -20.98
N LYS A 147 7.52 12.06 -20.27
CA LYS A 147 8.39 13.22 -20.33
C LYS A 147 9.47 13.12 -19.25
N THR A 148 10.72 13.06 -19.65
CA THR A 148 11.86 12.99 -18.73
C THR A 148 12.07 14.31 -17.96
N SER A 149 12.85 14.27 -16.89
CA SER A 149 13.27 15.47 -16.12
C SER A 149 14.02 16.50 -16.98
N ARG A 150 14.65 16.05 -18.08
CA ARG A 150 15.32 16.90 -19.08
C ARG A 150 14.40 17.41 -20.18
N ASN A 151 13.08 17.22 -20.03
CA ASN A 151 12.09 17.70 -21.00
C ASN A 151 12.09 16.94 -22.36
N ALA A 152 12.78 15.80 -22.44
CA ALA A 152 12.76 14.91 -23.60
C ALA A 152 11.62 13.89 -23.49
N ALA A 153 11.16 13.35 -24.61
CA ALA A 153 10.20 12.26 -24.63
C ALA A 153 10.93 10.91 -24.56
N LEU A 154 10.57 10.07 -23.58
CA LEU A 154 10.96 8.68 -23.49
C LEU A 154 9.81 7.83 -24.01
N LEU A 155 10.04 7.06 -25.08
CA LEU A 155 9.05 6.18 -25.70
C LEU A 155 9.25 4.76 -25.20
N LEU A 156 8.22 4.18 -24.57
CA LEU A 156 8.28 2.87 -23.94
C LEU A 156 7.16 1.99 -24.47
N THR A 157 7.46 0.74 -24.80
CA THR A 157 6.49 -0.24 -25.29
C THR A 157 5.81 -0.95 -24.11
N VAL A 158 4.48 -1.01 -24.11
CA VAL A 158 3.71 -1.70 -23.08
C VAL A 158 3.74 -3.20 -23.32
N GLN A 159 4.53 -3.94 -22.56
CA GLN A 159 4.60 -5.41 -22.61
C GLN A 159 3.38 -6.10 -21.99
N GLY A 160 2.72 -5.43 -21.05
CA GLY A 160 1.54 -5.98 -20.41
C GLY A 160 0.88 -5.04 -19.42
N ILE A 161 -0.30 -5.45 -18.98
CA ILE A 161 -1.14 -4.69 -18.05
C ILE A 161 -1.39 -5.56 -16.81
N TYR A 162 -1.14 -5.02 -15.62
CA TYR A 162 -1.47 -5.72 -14.37
C TYR A 162 -2.97 -5.95 -14.24
N PRO A 163 -3.41 -7.14 -13.79
CA PRO A 163 -4.82 -7.47 -13.69
C PRO A 163 -5.53 -6.58 -12.67
N SER A 164 -6.81 -6.32 -12.90
CA SER A 164 -7.66 -5.52 -12.02
C SER A 164 -7.86 -6.11 -10.62
N SER A 165 -7.52 -7.37 -10.39
CA SER A 165 -7.51 -7.98 -9.04
C SER A 165 -6.50 -7.33 -8.09
N SER A 166 -5.48 -6.67 -8.63
CA SER A 166 -4.48 -5.89 -7.87
C SER A 166 -4.71 -4.38 -7.99
N GLU A 167 -5.88 -3.93 -8.42
CA GLU A 167 -6.14 -2.54 -8.79
C GLU A 167 -5.87 -1.52 -7.67
N LEU A 168 -6.14 -1.88 -6.43
CA LEU A 168 -5.85 -1.02 -5.27
C LEU A 168 -4.37 -0.68 -5.11
N LEU A 169 -3.47 -1.57 -5.56
CA LEU A 169 -2.03 -1.43 -5.38
C LEU A 169 -1.29 -1.03 -6.64
N SER A 170 -1.83 -1.40 -7.80
CA SER A 170 -1.14 -1.28 -9.07
C SER A 170 -1.84 -0.40 -10.08
N SER A 171 -2.94 0.27 -9.69
CA SER A 171 -3.75 1.04 -10.63
C SER A 171 -2.96 2.13 -11.36
N ASP A 172 -2.13 2.84 -10.64
CA ASP A 172 -1.29 3.96 -11.08
C ASP A 172 0.19 3.58 -11.27
N LEU A 173 0.49 2.26 -11.22
CA LEU A 173 1.85 1.76 -11.28
C LEU A 173 2.36 1.66 -12.71
N ILE A 174 3.61 2.09 -12.93
CA ILE A 174 4.40 1.85 -14.13
C ILE A 174 5.69 1.19 -13.71
N VAL A 175 5.90 -0.05 -14.15
CA VAL A 175 7.12 -0.82 -13.87
C VAL A 175 8.01 -0.77 -15.09
N LEU A 176 9.27 -0.38 -14.91
CA LEU A 176 10.24 -0.14 -15.97
C LEU A 176 11.64 -0.62 -15.59
N SER A 177 12.57 -0.60 -16.54
CA SER A 177 13.95 -0.98 -16.32
C SER A 177 14.68 0.06 -15.44
N ALA A 178 15.78 -0.35 -14.80
CA ALA A 178 16.64 0.57 -14.04
C ALA A 178 17.25 1.65 -14.94
N GLU A 179 17.60 1.29 -16.18
CA GLU A 179 18.16 2.21 -17.17
C GLU A 179 17.15 3.30 -17.54
N ASP A 180 15.93 2.90 -17.92
CA ASP A 180 14.85 3.85 -18.26
C ASP A 180 14.48 4.74 -17.08
N PHE A 181 14.48 4.18 -15.85
CA PHE A 181 14.22 4.95 -14.64
C PHE A 181 15.30 6.02 -14.39
N GLN A 182 16.59 5.64 -14.55
CA GLN A 182 17.71 6.57 -14.40
C GLN A 182 17.65 7.68 -15.46
N ASP A 183 17.33 7.35 -16.70
CA ASP A 183 17.14 8.33 -17.78
C ASP A 183 15.93 9.23 -17.51
N MET A 184 14.81 8.66 -17.04
CA MET A 184 13.59 9.40 -16.74
C MET A 184 13.83 10.52 -15.71
N PHE A 185 14.53 10.19 -14.62
CA PHE A 185 14.80 11.11 -13.52
C PHE A 185 16.18 11.77 -13.55
N ASN A 186 17.02 11.47 -14.57
CA ASN A 186 18.41 11.90 -14.68
C ASN A 186 19.23 11.56 -13.43
N LEU A 187 19.12 10.31 -12.97
CA LEU A 187 19.79 9.86 -11.75
C LEU A 187 21.22 9.42 -12.04
N PRO A 188 22.19 9.79 -11.19
CA PRO A 188 23.54 9.25 -11.27
C PRO A 188 23.55 7.73 -10.99
N PRO A 189 24.44 6.95 -11.63
CA PRO A 189 24.59 5.54 -11.29
C PRO A 189 25.03 5.36 -9.84
N GLY A 190 24.54 4.28 -9.20
CA GLY A 190 24.85 3.97 -7.81
C GLY A 190 24.09 4.80 -6.78
N GLN A 191 23.06 5.54 -7.21
CA GLN A 191 22.13 6.26 -6.34
C GLN A 191 20.75 5.60 -6.39
N PHE A 192 20.10 5.49 -5.25
CA PHE A 192 18.81 4.83 -5.08
C PHE A 192 17.82 5.72 -4.35
N THR A 193 16.54 5.42 -4.47
CA THR A 193 15.50 6.18 -3.77
C THR A 193 15.53 5.86 -2.28
N ASP A 194 15.62 4.59 -1.92
CA ASP A 194 15.74 4.11 -0.54
C ASP A 194 16.36 2.71 -0.49
N LEU A 195 16.57 2.19 0.72
CA LEU A 195 17.03 0.82 0.96
C LEU A 195 15.95 0.06 1.72
N ALA A 196 15.52 -1.07 1.18
CA ALA A 196 14.69 -2.05 1.87
C ALA A 196 15.59 -2.95 2.72
N VAL A 197 15.33 -3.03 4.02
CA VAL A 197 16.15 -3.81 4.95
C VAL A 197 15.29 -4.88 5.61
N THR A 198 15.75 -6.14 5.57
CA THR A 198 15.15 -7.26 6.27
C THR A 198 16.04 -7.68 7.44
N VAL A 199 15.43 -7.96 8.58
CA VAL A 199 16.10 -8.31 9.83
C VAL A 199 15.82 -9.77 10.15
N ALA A 200 16.85 -10.52 10.51
CA ALA A 200 16.74 -11.96 10.80
C ALA A 200 15.79 -12.26 11.98
N ASN A 201 15.74 -11.37 12.97
CA ASN A 201 14.88 -11.52 14.15
C ASN A 201 13.98 -10.28 14.30
N PRO A 202 12.65 -10.40 14.19
CA PRO A 202 11.72 -9.28 14.33
C PRO A 202 11.86 -8.49 15.64
N ARG A 203 12.34 -9.12 16.70
CA ARG A 203 12.57 -8.44 17.99
C ARG A 203 13.75 -7.47 17.98
N GLU A 204 14.64 -7.61 17.01
CA GLU A 204 15.84 -6.77 16.87
C GLU A 204 15.64 -5.58 15.92
N GLN A 205 14.49 -5.47 15.26
CA GLN A 205 14.21 -4.40 14.27
C GLN A 205 14.51 -3.00 14.83
N VAL A 206 14.04 -2.68 16.02
CA VAL A 206 14.30 -1.38 16.68
C VAL A 206 15.79 -1.17 16.95
N THR A 207 16.49 -2.21 17.40
CA THR A 207 17.93 -2.15 17.69
C THR A 207 18.74 -1.93 16.41
N VAL A 208 18.37 -2.64 15.33
CA VAL A 208 19.02 -2.47 14.02
C VAL A 208 18.75 -1.07 13.48
N ALA A 209 17.51 -0.58 13.56
CA ALA A 209 17.16 0.78 13.13
C ALA A 209 17.99 1.84 13.89
N THR A 210 18.16 1.68 15.19
CA THR A 210 19.00 2.59 16.00
C THR A 210 20.46 2.56 15.53
N LYS A 211 21.03 1.38 15.29
CA LYS A 211 22.41 1.26 14.80
C LYS A 211 22.60 1.89 13.42
N ILE A 212 21.61 1.76 12.52
CA ILE A 212 21.66 2.40 11.20
C ILE A 212 21.68 3.93 11.36
N ALA A 213 20.80 4.47 12.21
CA ALA A 213 20.73 5.91 12.47
C ALA A 213 21.99 6.46 13.17
N GLU A 214 22.65 5.66 14.01
CA GLU A 214 23.94 6.01 14.63
C GLU A 214 25.09 5.97 13.63
N LEU A 215 25.09 4.97 12.72
CA LEU A 215 26.12 4.83 11.68
C LEU A 215 25.99 5.94 10.62
N PHE A 216 24.76 6.31 10.24
CA PHE A 216 24.47 7.32 9.25
C PHE A 216 23.46 8.33 9.81
N THR A 217 23.96 9.44 10.34
CA THR A 217 23.14 10.49 10.99
C THR A 217 22.19 11.22 10.06
N ASP A 218 22.40 11.10 8.76
CA ASP A 218 21.55 11.64 7.70
C ASP A 218 20.52 10.60 7.20
N THR A 219 20.36 9.46 7.88
CA THR A 219 19.36 8.45 7.53
C THR A 219 18.18 8.44 8.50
N ARG A 220 17.04 8.02 7.97
CA ARG A 220 15.81 7.77 8.72
C ARG A 220 15.30 6.36 8.45
N PRO A 221 15.60 5.39 9.31
CA PRO A 221 14.96 4.09 9.29
C PRO A 221 13.49 4.20 9.68
N ILE A 222 12.59 3.66 8.85
CA ILE A 222 11.13 3.64 9.07
C ILE A 222 10.72 2.19 9.20
N LEU A 223 10.26 1.77 10.36
CA LEU A 223 9.78 0.41 10.59
C LEU A 223 8.41 0.20 9.96
N THR A 224 8.23 -0.93 9.28
CA THR A 224 6.92 -1.32 8.71
C THR A 224 5.86 -1.47 9.80
N SER A 225 6.25 -1.91 11.00
CA SER A 225 5.37 -1.95 12.18
C SER A 225 4.83 -0.60 12.61
N ASP A 226 5.59 0.49 12.42
CA ASP A 226 5.17 1.84 12.79
C ASP A 226 4.16 2.39 11.77
N ILE A 227 4.33 2.04 10.49
CA ILE A 227 3.35 2.36 9.45
C ILE A 227 2.00 1.71 9.81
N LEU A 228 1.99 0.42 10.20
CA LEU A 228 0.78 -0.30 10.59
C LEU A 228 0.06 0.27 11.83
N ARG A 229 0.80 0.89 12.74
CA ARG A 229 0.21 1.51 13.95
C ARG A 229 -0.48 2.84 13.68
N THR A 230 -0.14 3.48 12.58
CA THR A 230 -0.68 4.80 12.22
C THR A 230 -2.06 4.69 11.54
N TYR A 231 -2.43 3.49 11.08
CA TYR A 231 -3.73 3.13 10.47
C TYR A 231 -4.56 2.23 11.40
#